data_660c07b4ebfafc6a3b06dddbfabd9d16
#
_entry.id   660c07b4ebfafc6a3b06dddbfabd9d16
#
_cell.length_a   1.000
_cell.length_b   1.000
_cell.length_c   1.000
_cell.angle_alpha   90.00
_cell.angle_beta   90.00
_cell.angle_gamma   90.00
#
_symmetry.space_group_name_H-M   'P 1'
#
loop_
_entity.id
_entity.type
_entity.pdbx_description
1 polymer ?
#
loop_
_entity_poly.entity_id
_entity_poly.type
_entity_poly.pdbx_seq_one_letter_code
_entity_poly.pdbx_strand_id
1 'polypeptide(L)'
;THIEKCGNAKGFVSNLPLAFDGTCSGLQHFSALLRDEVGGQAVNLMPSDTVQDIYSIVANKVNKLLVKDALEGTEDSFKTNKDGEVMLDKEGKPQVKYGDKTLAQNWVNFNRIKFGQDGITRKVCKRSVMTLAYGSKQYGFKENLLADIIHPYVLDHPEDNPFLSPNQAAVYMAKLIWDSV
;
A
#
# COMPACT_ATOMS: atom_id res chain seq x y z
N THR A 1 -20.13 -33.91 16.30
CA THR A 1 -18.86 -33.93 15.53
C THR A 1 -17.87 -34.92 16.15
N HIS A 2 -16.72 -35.20 15.44
CA HIS A 2 -15.65 -36.03 15.98
C HIS A 2 -15.07 -35.49 17.28
N ILE A 3 -14.85 -34.16 17.32
CA ILE A 3 -14.33 -33.46 18.51
C ILE A 3 -15.31 -33.57 19.70
N GLU A 4 -16.60 -33.44 19.46
CA GLU A 4 -17.63 -33.61 20.51
C GLU A 4 -17.62 -35.02 21.11
N LYS A 5 -17.37 -36.05 20.27
CA LYS A 5 -17.35 -37.48 20.71
C LYS A 5 -16.05 -37.88 21.40
N CYS A 6 -14.91 -37.38 20.92
CA CYS A 6 -13.57 -37.80 21.37
C CYS A 6 -12.85 -36.75 22.24
N GLY A 7 -13.39 -35.55 22.39
CA GLY A 7 -12.78 -34.46 23.14
C GLY A 7 -11.52 -33.84 22.53
N ASN A 8 -11.06 -34.35 21.37
CA ASN A 8 -9.87 -33.87 20.66
C ASN A 8 -9.94 -34.22 19.16
N ALA A 9 -9.01 -33.69 18.38
CA ALA A 9 -8.93 -33.90 16.94
C ALA A 9 -8.06 -35.13 16.54
N LYS A 10 -7.50 -35.88 17.51
CA LYS A 10 -6.61 -37.01 17.21
C LYS A 10 -7.39 -38.13 16.51
N GLY A 11 -6.86 -38.56 15.37
CA GLY A 11 -7.49 -39.59 14.55
C GLY A 11 -8.64 -39.11 13.66
N PHE A 12 -8.93 -37.80 13.63
CA PHE A 12 -9.90 -37.25 12.69
C PHE A 12 -9.32 -37.23 11.27
N VAL A 13 -10.06 -37.81 10.35
CA VAL A 13 -9.74 -37.83 8.92
C VAL A 13 -10.80 -36.99 8.20
N SER A 14 -10.39 -36.04 7.40
CA SER A 14 -11.28 -35.19 6.58
C SER A 14 -10.98 -35.44 5.10
N ASN A 15 -12.04 -35.59 4.30
CA ASN A 15 -11.97 -35.66 2.84
C ASN A 15 -12.26 -34.28 2.20
N LEU A 16 -12.38 -33.22 2.99
CA LEU A 16 -12.54 -31.87 2.47
C LEU A 16 -11.22 -31.42 1.82
N PRO A 17 -11.27 -30.85 0.59
CA PRO A 17 -10.08 -30.31 -0.04
C PRO A 17 -9.56 -29.13 0.77
N LEU A 18 -8.25 -29.09 0.98
CA LEU A 18 -7.55 -27.98 1.61
C LEU A 18 -6.78 -27.20 0.53
N ALA A 19 -6.92 -25.90 0.56
CA ALA A 19 -6.10 -25.00 -0.27
C ALA A 19 -4.92 -24.49 0.56
N PHE A 20 -3.71 -24.55 -0.03
CA PHE A 20 -2.51 -23.95 0.51
C PHE A 20 -2.10 -22.80 -0.40
N ASP A 21 -1.70 -21.67 0.21
CA ASP A 21 -1.20 -20.51 -0.52
C ASP A 21 0.11 -20.02 0.11
N GLY A 22 0.98 -19.43 -0.73
CA GLY A 22 2.25 -18.89 -0.29
C GLY A 22 2.10 -17.46 0.23
N THR A 23 2.96 -17.08 1.17
CA THR A 23 3.08 -15.68 1.60
C THR A 23 3.86 -14.90 0.55
N CYS A 24 3.19 -14.36 -0.47
CA CYS A 24 3.80 -13.63 -1.57
C CYS A 24 4.86 -14.46 -2.33
N SER A 25 4.40 -15.51 -3.04
CA SER A 25 5.25 -16.52 -3.70
C SER A 25 6.32 -15.90 -4.62
N GLY A 26 6.04 -14.81 -5.30
CA GLY A 26 7.01 -14.11 -6.15
C GLY A 26 8.22 -13.60 -5.34
N LEU A 27 8.01 -12.97 -4.20
CA LEU A 27 9.09 -12.53 -3.32
C LEU A 27 9.78 -13.71 -2.63
N GLN A 28 9.06 -14.80 -2.33
CA GLN A 28 9.69 -16.04 -1.84
C GLN A 28 10.70 -16.58 -2.87
N HIS A 29 10.34 -16.64 -4.14
CA HIS A 29 11.26 -17.06 -5.20
C HIS A 29 12.46 -16.14 -5.34
N PHE A 30 12.27 -14.81 -5.31
CA PHE A 30 13.39 -13.87 -5.37
C PHE A 30 14.32 -14.01 -4.17
N SER A 31 13.78 -14.09 -2.96
CA SER A 31 14.59 -14.26 -1.75
C SER A 31 15.40 -15.55 -1.80
N ALA A 32 14.81 -16.65 -2.28
CA ALA A 32 15.52 -17.91 -2.46
C ALA A 32 16.65 -17.81 -3.51
N LEU A 33 16.36 -17.22 -4.67
CA LEU A 33 17.34 -17.09 -5.76
C LEU A 33 18.51 -16.18 -5.37
N LEU A 34 18.22 -15.08 -4.68
CA LEU A 34 19.22 -14.10 -4.25
C LEU A 34 19.90 -14.47 -2.92
N ARG A 35 19.41 -15.53 -2.25
CA ARG A 35 19.83 -15.91 -0.89
C ARG A 35 19.67 -14.74 0.11
N ASP A 36 18.58 -13.98 -0.06
CA ASP A 36 18.23 -12.86 0.79
C ASP A 36 17.53 -13.39 2.06
N GLU A 37 18.24 -13.42 3.17
CA GLU A 37 17.72 -13.90 4.46
C GLU A 37 16.66 -12.96 5.02
N VAL A 38 16.81 -11.64 4.85
CA VAL A 38 15.87 -10.62 5.36
C VAL A 38 14.53 -10.72 4.62
N GLY A 39 14.59 -10.73 3.30
CA GLY A 39 13.39 -10.95 2.47
C GLY A 39 12.77 -12.32 2.72
N GLY A 40 13.58 -13.37 2.83
CA GLY A 40 13.15 -14.72 3.13
C GLY A 40 12.40 -14.84 4.45
N GLN A 41 12.87 -14.15 5.50
CA GLN A 41 12.17 -14.07 6.77
C GLN A 41 10.84 -13.32 6.65
N ALA A 42 10.82 -12.18 5.97
CA ALA A 42 9.62 -11.35 5.79
C ALA A 42 8.48 -12.06 5.02
N VAL A 43 8.81 -13.08 4.21
CA VAL A 43 7.86 -13.89 3.44
C VAL A 43 7.70 -15.32 3.94
N ASN A 44 8.14 -15.61 5.18
CA ASN A 44 8.04 -16.92 5.83
C ASN A 44 8.74 -18.06 5.08
N LEU A 45 9.82 -17.77 4.35
CA LEU A 45 10.68 -18.78 3.73
C LEU A 45 11.75 -19.29 4.71
N MET A 46 12.15 -18.43 5.67
CA MET A 46 13.08 -18.76 6.73
C MET A 46 12.33 -18.99 8.04
N PRO A 47 12.83 -19.90 8.93
CA PRO A 47 12.24 -20.09 10.24
C PRO A 47 12.16 -18.78 11.05
N SER A 48 11.05 -18.57 11.75
CA SER A 48 10.81 -17.42 12.60
C SER A 48 9.87 -17.83 13.74
N ASP A 49 10.02 -17.21 14.92
CA ASP A 49 9.17 -17.50 16.08
C ASP A 49 7.70 -17.12 15.84
N THR A 50 7.48 -16.17 14.93
CA THR A 50 6.13 -15.69 14.57
C THR A 50 5.97 -15.61 13.06
N VAL A 51 4.74 -15.87 12.60
CA VAL A 51 4.39 -15.68 11.18
C VAL A 51 4.55 -14.22 10.80
N GLN A 52 5.31 -13.96 9.74
CA GLN A 52 5.55 -12.62 9.22
C GLN A 52 4.49 -12.25 8.16
N ASP A 53 4.24 -10.96 8.05
CA ASP A 53 3.37 -10.38 7.01
C ASP A 53 4.11 -9.25 6.29
N ILE A 54 4.68 -9.56 5.14
CA ILE A 54 5.44 -8.60 4.32
C ILE A 54 4.64 -7.33 4.02
N TYR A 55 3.33 -7.45 3.83
CA TYR A 55 2.48 -6.28 3.53
C TYR A 55 2.37 -5.34 4.73
N SER A 56 2.27 -5.88 5.94
CA SER A 56 2.30 -5.09 7.18
C SER A 56 3.69 -4.51 7.45
N ILE A 57 4.76 -5.24 7.14
CA ILE A 57 6.13 -4.74 7.26
C ILE A 57 6.33 -3.52 6.36
N VAL A 58 5.91 -3.60 5.10
CA VAL A 58 5.97 -2.47 4.16
C VAL A 58 5.07 -1.32 4.62
N ALA A 59 3.83 -1.59 5.03
CA ALA A 59 2.93 -0.55 5.54
C ALA A 59 3.53 0.19 6.74
N ASN A 60 4.20 -0.51 7.65
CA ASN A 60 4.86 0.11 8.80
C ASN A 60 6.04 1.01 8.41
N LYS A 61 6.82 0.62 7.39
CA LYS A 61 7.88 1.49 6.83
C LYS A 61 7.28 2.74 6.19
N VAL A 62 6.24 2.56 5.35
CA VAL A 62 5.52 3.69 4.71
C VAL A 62 4.93 4.62 5.76
N ASN A 63 4.35 4.11 6.84
CA ASN A 63 3.78 4.93 7.90
C ASN A 63 4.82 5.82 8.59
N LYS A 64 6.05 5.36 8.76
CA LYS A 64 7.15 6.20 9.29
C LYS A 64 7.47 7.37 8.37
N LEU A 65 7.50 7.12 7.05
CA LEU A 65 7.71 8.17 6.05
C LEU A 65 6.51 9.12 6.00
N LEU A 66 5.30 8.58 6.05
CA LEU A 66 4.06 9.35 6.02
C LEU A 66 3.96 10.35 7.19
N VAL A 67 4.30 9.90 8.41
CA VAL A 67 4.33 10.77 9.59
C VAL A 67 5.39 11.88 9.42
N LYS A 68 6.57 11.53 8.93
CA LYS A 68 7.63 12.51 8.65
C LYS A 68 7.16 13.55 7.64
N ASP A 69 6.62 13.11 6.51
CA ASP A 69 6.16 14.00 5.44
C ASP A 69 4.98 14.88 5.87
N ALA A 70 4.09 14.36 6.72
CA ALA A 70 2.98 15.14 7.27
C ALA A 70 3.44 16.30 8.17
N LEU A 71 4.64 16.19 8.78
CA LEU A 71 5.23 17.21 9.65
C LEU A 71 6.22 18.12 8.90
N GLU A 72 7.11 17.52 8.11
CA GLU A 72 8.28 18.15 7.53
C GLU A 72 8.30 18.15 5.99
N GLY A 73 7.25 17.62 5.36
CA GLY A 73 7.15 17.50 3.91
C GLY A 73 7.14 18.85 3.19
N THR A 74 7.33 18.79 1.88
CA THR A 74 7.28 19.98 1.02
C THR A 74 5.91 20.63 1.04
N GLU A 75 5.88 21.95 0.95
CA GLU A 75 4.64 22.73 0.87
C GLU A 75 4.10 22.76 -0.58
N ASP A 76 2.82 23.11 -0.71
CA ASP A 76 2.16 23.25 -2.01
C ASP A 76 2.78 24.35 -2.85
N SER A 77 2.79 24.17 -4.16
CA SER A 77 3.31 25.12 -5.13
C SER A 77 2.45 25.13 -6.39
N PHE A 78 2.69 26.06 -7.30
CA PHE A 78 2.07 26.03 -8.61
C PHE A 78 2.94 25.26 -9.60
N LYS A 79 2.29 24.56 -10.53
CA LYS A 79 3.01 23.94 -11.64
C LYS A 79 3.50 25.05 -12.59
N THR A 80 4.76 24.95 -12.98
CA THR A 80 5.37 25.86 -13.95
C THR A 80 5.76 25.12 -15.23
N ASN A 81 5.74 25.82 -16.36
CA ASN A 81 6.30 25.35 -17.62
C ASN A 81 7.84 25.44 -17.59
N LYS A 82 8.49 25.11 -18.72
CA LYS A 82 9.95 25.15 -18.85
C LYS A 82 10.53 26.57 -18.73
N ASP A 83 9.72 27.60 -18.99
CA ASP A 83 10.08 29.01 -18.97
C ASP A 83 9.81 29.65 -17.61
N GLY A 84 9.31 28.87 -16.64
CA GLY A 84 9.02 29.32 -15.27
C GLY A 84 7.64 29.97 -15.09
N GLU A 85 6.79 30.00 -16.12
CA GLU A 85 5.45 30.55 -16.04
C GLU A 85 4.47 29.55 -15.43
N VAL A 86 3.52 30.04 -14.63
CA VAL A 86 2.50 29.23 -13.97
C VAL A 86 1.56 28.61 -15.01
N MET A 87 1.40 27.30 -14.98
CA MET A 87 0.47 26.58 -15.84
C MET A 87 -0.96 26.80 -15.36
N LEU A 88 -1.84 27.14 -16.29
CA LEU A 88 -3.27 27.28 -16.04
C LEU A 88 -4.03 26.01 -16.49
N ASP A 89 -5.16 25.73 -15.85
CA ASP A 89 -6.10 24.70 -16.28
C ASP A 89 -7.02 25.22 -17.40
N LYS A 90 -7.99 24.39 -17.82
CA LYS A 90 -8.96 24.76 -18.88
C LYS A 90 -9.89 25.92 -18.49
N GLU A 91 -10.00 26.21 -17.20
CA GLU A 91 -10.83 27.30 -16.64
C GLU A 91 -9.99 28.56 -16.36
N GLY A 92 -8.70 28.56 -16.69
CA GLY A 92 -7.79 29.69 -16.45
C GLY A 92 -7.28 29.79 -15.00
N LYS A 93 -7.47 28.77 -14.17
CA LYS A 93 -6.97 28.75 -12.79
C LYS A 93 -5.56 28.14 -12.72
N PRO A 94 -4.69 28.63 -11.81
CA PRO A 94 -3.37 28.03 -11.60
C PRO A 94 -3.46 26.55 -11.22
N GLN A 95 -2.69 25.70 -11.92
CA GLN A 95 -2.60 24.29 -11.56
C GLN A 95 -1.75 24.12 -10.31
N VAL A 96 -2.31 23.51 -9.27
CA VAL A 96 -1.61 23.23 -8.01
C VAL A 96 -0.79 21.95 -8.12
N LYS A 97 0.45 22.02 -7.68
CA LYS A 97 1.30 20.89 -7.35
C LYS A 97 1.29 20.75 -5.84
N TYR A 98 0.52 19.78 -5.35
CA TYR A 98 0.46 19.51 -3.92
C TYR A 98 1.80 18.99 -3.42
N GLY A 99 2.25 19.50 -2.29
CA GLY A 99 3.45 19.08 -1.61
C GLY A 99 3.28 17.78 -0.85
N ASP A 100 4.39 17.18 -0.43
CA ASP A 100 4.38 15.89 0.27
C ASP A 100 3.59 15.98 1.58
N LYS A 101 3.61 17.14 2.26
CA LYS A 101 2.84 17.40 3.47
C LYS A 101 1.33 17.28 3.26
N THR A 102 0.80 17.96 2.25
CA THR A 102 -0.63 17.90 1.90
C THR A 102 -1.03 16.51 1.44
N LEU A 103 -0.20 15.85 0.61
CA LEU A 103 -0.46 14.51 0.11
C LEU A 103 -0.41 13.46 1.24
N ALA A 104 0.51 13.59 2.20
CA ALA A 104 0.56 12.74 3.39
C ALA A 104 -0.71 12.90 4.24
N GLN A 105 -1.15 14.14 4.50
CA GLN A 105 -2.38 14.42 5.24
C GLN A 105 -3.62 13.85 4.56
N ASN A 106 -3.71 13.90 3.22
CA ASN A 106 -4.79 13.28 2.48
C ASN A 106 -4.89 11.77 2.75
N TRP A 107 -3.77 11.06 2.76
CA TRP A 107 -3.73 9.63 3.07
C TRP A 107 -4.03 9.33 4.54
N VAL A 108 -3.54 10.14 5.48
CA VAL A 108 -3.88 10.01 6.91
C VAL A 108 -5.38 10.18 7.10
N ASN A 109 -5.99 11.22 6.52
CA ASN A 109 -7.42 11.47 6.61
C ASN A 109 -8.25 10.34 5.98
N PHE A 110 -7.87 9.88 4.79
CA PHE A 110 -8.51 8.72 4.15
C PHE A 110 -8.52 7.50 5.07
N ASN A 111 -7.36 7.14 5.65
CA ASN A 111 -7.26 5.95 6.49
C ASN A 111 -8.02 6.11 7.80
N ARG A 112 -8.04 7.30 8.38
CA ARG A 112 -8.83 7.61 9.58
C ARG A 112 -10.32 7.43 9.30
N ILE A 113 -10.82 7.95 8.19
CA ILE A 113 -12.23 7.83 7.79
C ILE A 113 -12.58 6.36 7.45
N LYS A 114 -11.77 5.72 6.60
CA LYS A 114 -12.07 4.39 6.06
C LYS A 114 -11.79 3.25 7.04
N PHE A 115 -10.74 3.36 7.87
CA PHE A 115 -10.24 2.27 8.70
C PHE A 115 -10.11 2.61 10.19
N GLY A 116 -10.41 3.85 10.59
CA GLY A 116 -10.35 4.30 11.99
C GLY A 116 -8.93 4.42 12.55
N GLN A 117 -7.91 4.56 11.70
CA GLN A 117 -6.50 4.67 12.11
C GLN A 117 -5.73 5.70 11.29
N ASP A 118 -4.70 6.30 11.90
CA ASP A 118 -3.95 7.42 11.28
C ASP A 118 -2.93 6.99 10.22
N GLY A 119 -2.59 5.72 10.14
CA GLY A 119 -1.63 5.21 9.15
C GLY A 119 -2.28 4.32 8.11
N ILE A 120 -1.56 4.08 7.01
CA ILE A 120 -2.03 3.14 5.98
C ILE A 120 -2.03 1.70 6.50
N THR A 121 -2.98 0.92 6.01
CA THR A 121 -3.10 -0.49 6.34
C THR A 121 -2.37 -1.36 5.33
N ARG A 122 -2.14 -2.64 5.68
CA ARG A 122 -1.64 -3.66 4.75
C ARG A 122 -2.44 -3.73 3.43
N LYS A 123 -3.74 -3.40 3.46
CA LYS A 123 -4.60 -3.42 2.27
C LYS A 123 -4.13 -2.44 1.19
N VAL A 124 -3.61 -1.27 1.60
CA VAL A 124 -3.09 -0.26 0.68
C VAL A 124 -1.84 -0.75 -0.06
N CYS A 125 -0.94 -1.46 0.64
CA CYS A 125 0.32 -1.93 0.07
C CYS A 125 0.19 -3.26 -0.69
N LYS A 126 -0.81 -4.09 -0.35
CA LYS A 126 -0.85 -5.51 -0.73
C LYS A 126 -0.67 -5.73 -2.23
N ARG A 127 -1.47 -5.09 -3.08
CA ARG A 127 -1.42 -5.33 -4.53
C ARG A 127 -0.11 -4.85 -5.15
N SER A 128 0.39 -3.71 -4.72
CA SER A 128 1.67 -3.17 -5.21
C SER A 128 2.83 -4.12 -4.88
N VAL A 129 2.91 -4.59 -3.64
CA VAL A 129 3.95 -5.55 -3.21
C VAL A 129 3.81 -6.90 -3.90
N MET A 130 2.58 -7.41 -4.07
CA MET A 130 2.35 -8.67 -4.81
C MET A 130 2.82 -8.60 -6.25
N THR A 131 2.57 -7.48 -6.94
CA THR A 131 2.86 -7.34 -8.37
C THR A 131 4.31 -6.96 -8.66
N LEU A 132 5.09 -6.54 -7.65
CA LEU A 132 6.50 -6.20 -7.79
C LEU A 132 7.30 -7.34 -8.43
N ALA A 133 7.12 -8.55 -7.92
CA ALA A 133 7.81 -9.75 -8.39
C ALA A 133 7.47 -10.12 -9.85
N TYR A 134 6.40 -9.58 -10.40
CA TYR A 134 5.98 -9.77 -11.78
C TYR A 134 6.36 -8.60 -12.69
N GLY A 135 7.28 -7.75 -12.24
CA GLY A 135 7.82 -6.64 -13.03
C GLY A 135 7.02 -5.34 -12.96
N SER A 136 6.03 -5.25 -12.06
CA SER A 136 5.35 -3.98 -11.79
C SER A 136 6.32 -2.97 -11.20
N LYS A 137 6.29 -1.76 -11.75
CA LYS A 137 7.11 -0.63 -11.29
C LYS A 137 6.20 0.42 -10.62
N GLN A 138 6.81 1.51 -10.19
CA GLN A 138 6.14 2.62 -9.52
C GLN A 138 4.88 3.12 -10.28
N TYR A 139 4.93 3.15 -11.62
CA TYR A 139 3.75 3.48 -12.44
C TYR A 139 2.60 2.47 -12.24
N GLY A 140 2.90 1.17 -12.24
CA GLY A 140 1.90 0.13 -11.98
C GLY A 140 1.32 0.22 -10.55
N PHE A 141 2.12 0.59 -9.57
CA PHE A 141 1.65 0.84 -8.20
C PHE A 141 0.65 2.00 -8.17
N LYS A 142 0.96 3.10 -8.85
CA LYS A 142 0.04 4.24 -9.00
C LYS A 142 -1.30 3.80 -9.59
N GLU A 143 -1.29 3.05 -10.70
CA GLU A 143 -2.53 2.57 -11.34
C GLU A 143 -3.33 1.64 -10.42
N ASN A 144 -2.66 0.75 -9.68
CA ASN A 144 -3.30 -0.12 -8.70
C ASN A 144 -3.98 0.68 -7.58
N LEU A 145 -3.32 1.71 -7.06
CA LEU A 145 -3.86 2.58 -6.01
C LEU A 145 -5.08 3.37 -6.49
N LEU A 146 -5.03 3.89 -7.72
CA LEU A 146 -6.16 4.57 -8.33
C LEU A 146 -7.35 3.64 -8.50
N ALA A 147 -7.14 2.46 -9.10
CA ALA A 147 -8.20 1.54 -9.45
C ALA A 147 -8.86 0.87 -8.23
N ASP A 148 -8.05 0.46 -7.23
CA ASP A 148 -8.55 -0.38 -6.14
C ASP A 148 -8.97 0.42 -4.90
N ILE A 149 -8.44 1.64 -4.74
CA ILE A 149 -8.59 2.39 -3.49
C ILE A 149 -9.22 3.76 -3.72
N ILE A 150 -8.57 4.60 -4.53
CA ILE A 150 -8.95 6.02 -4.62
C ILE A 150 -10.25 6.17 -5.40
N HIS A 151 -10.34 5.65 -6.64
CA HIS A 151 -11.51 5.84 -7.47
C HIS A 151 -12.78 5.23 -6.86
N PRO A 152 -12.78 3.99 -6.33
CA PRO A 152 -13.95 3.44 -5.66
C PRO A 152 -14.37 4.29 -4.47
N TYR A 153 -13.40 4.76 -3.68
CA TYR A 153 -13.71 5.60 -2.51
C TYR A 153 -14.34 6.94 -2.91
N VAL A 154 -13.76 7.63 -3.89
CA VAL A 154 -14.27 8.93 -4.38
C VAL A 154 -15.67 8.81 -4.98
N LEU A 155 -15.96 7.69 -5.68
CA LEU A 155 -17.29 7.43 -6.23
C LEU A 155 -18.34 7.17 -5.14
N ASP A 156 -17.97 6.43 -4.10
CA ASP A 156 -18.87 6.09 -2.99
C ASP A 156 -19.08 7.25 -2.00
N HIS A 157 -18.11 8.19 -1.90
CA HIS A 157 -18.07 9.26 -0.91
C HIS A 157 -17.66 10.61 -1.53
N PRO A 158 -18.42 11.16 -2.46
CA PRO A 158 -18.04 12.39 -3.18
C PRO A 158 -17.92 13.61 -2.26
N GLU A 159 -18.75 13.70 -1.21
CA GLU A 159 -18.74 14.84 -0.27
C GLU A 159 -17.61 14.78 0.76
N ASP A 160 -17.15 13.56 1.09
CA ASP A 160 -16.11 13.31 2.12
C ASP A 160 -14.76 12.89 1.49
N ASN A 161 -14.47 13.39 0.28
CA ASN A 161 -13.26 13.02 -0.43
C ASN A 161 -12.01 13.75 0.12
N PRO A 162 -11.08 13.04 0.79
CA PRO A 162 -9.85 13.66 1.30
C PRO A 162 -8.80 13.92 0.21
N PHE A 163 -8.96 13.33 -0.98
CA PHE A 163 -7.98 13.45 -2.05
C PHE A 163 -8.23 14.68 -2.91
N LEU A 164 -7.52 15.77 -2.62
CA LEU A 164 -7.56 17.01 -3.42
C LEU A 164 -7.15 16.79 -4.88
N SER A 165 -6.23 15.85 -5.12
CA SER A 165 -5.84 15.38 -6.43
C SER A 165 -5.59 13.88 -6.39
N PRO A 166 -6.54 13.03 -6.81
CA PRO A 166 -6.41 11.58 -6.83
C PRO A 166 -5.11 11.09 -7.49
N ASN A 167 -4.77 11.67 -8.63
CA ASN A 167 -3.57 11.28 -9.38
C ASN A 167 -2.27 11.63 -8.63
N GLN A 168 -2.15 12.82 -8.04
CA GLN A 168 -0.98 13.21 -7.27
C GLN A 168 -0.85 12.38 -5.98
N ALA A 169 -1.97 12.12 -5.29
CA ALA A 169 -2.02 11.26 -4.12
C ALA A 169 -1.57 9.82 -4.43
N ALA A 170 -1.98 9.27 -5.58
CA ALA A 170 -1.55 7.95 -6.03
C ALA A 170 -0.06 7.90 -6.38
N VAL A 171 0.47 8.91 -7.09
CA VAL A 171 1.90 9.01 -7.42
C VAL A 171 2.75 9.09 -6.15
N TYR A 172 2.35 9.92 -5.19
CA TYR A 172 3.03 10.08 -3.91
C TYR A 172 3.09 8.73 -3.14
N MET A 173 1.94 8.09 -2.93
CA MET A 173 1.90 6.82 -2.20
C MET A 173 2.63 5.69 -2.94
N ALA A 174 2.55 5.65 -4.26
CA ALA A 174 3.29 4.67 -5.07
C ALA A 174 4.80 4.81 -4.88
N LYS A 175 5.31 6.04 -4.77
CA LYS A 175 6.72 6.30 -4.45
C LYS A 175 7.08 5.80 -3.06
N LEU A 176 6.28 6.13 -2.03
CA LEU A 176 6.56 5.68 -0.66
C LEU A 176 6.57 4.16 -0.54
N ILE A 177 5.63 3.47 -1.19
CA ILE A 177 5.60 2.00 -1.21
C ILE A 177 6.83 1.46 -1.93
N TRP A 178 7.20 2.03 -3.08
CA TRP A 178 8.38 1.62 -3.85
C TRP A 178 9.68 1.74 -3.04
N ASP A 179 9.84 2.84 -2.33
CA ASP A 179 11.03 3.12 -1.50
C ASP A 179 11.05 2.28 -0.21
N SER A 180 9.94 1.61 0.13
CA SER A 180 9.76 0.83 1.35
C SER A 180 9.87 -0.68 1.16
N VAL A 181 9.80 -1.16 -0.07
CA VAL A 181 9.98 -2.58 -0.41
C VAL A 181 11.44 -2.90 -0.59
#